data_364dccbb9907674667aaf66b9f64ace6
#
_entry.id   364dccbb9907674667aaf66b9f64ace6
#
_cell.length_a   1.000
_cell.length_b   1.000
_cell.length_c   1.000
_cell.angle_alpha   90.00
_cell.angle_beta   90.00
_cell.angle_gamma   90.00
#
_symmetry.space_group_name_H-M   'P 1'
#
loop_
_entity.id
_entity.type
_entity.pdbx_description
1 polymer ?
#
loop_
_entity_poly.entity_id
_entity_poly.type
_entity_poly.pdbx_seq_one_letter_code
_entity_poly.pdbx_strand_id
1 'polypeptide(L)'
;APDTLCDLAQGFQPGKRCYYHLEAFTRAEESAAPELFPEDAVIISREVGSGVVPMDAAERAWRERHGALLQQLSRRSETVIRIFCGLPQHLKP
;
A
#
# COMPACT_ATOMS: atom_id res chain seq x y z
N ALA A 1 -13.05 10.32 -11.65
CA ALA A 1 -14.42 9.97 -11.28
C ALA A 1 -14.41 9.06 -10.05
N PRO A 2 -15.40 9.18 -9.14
CA PRO A 2 -15.39 8.36 -7.92
C PRO A 2 -15.50 6.86 -8.16
N ASP A 3 -16.07 6.45 -9.28
CA ASP A 3 -16.19 5.03 -9.61
C ASP A 3 -14.87 4.40 -10.07
N THR A 4 -13.81 5.19 -10.28
CA THR A 4 -12.49 4.69 -10.59
C THR A 4 -11.62 4.53 -9.33
N LEU A 5 -12.11 4.95 -8.17
CA LEU A 5 -11.39 4.91 -6.91
C LEU A 5 -11.90 3.75 -6.05
N CYS A 6 -10.98 3.10 -5.36
CA CYS A 6 -11.31 2.07 -4.39
C CYS A 6 -10.71 2.44 -3.05
N ASP A 7 -11.56 2.60 -2.04
CA ASP A 7 -11.12 2.75 -0.66
C ASP A 7 -10.92 1.36 -0.07
N LEU A 8 -9.67 0.96 0.07
CA LEU A 8 -9.34 -0.36 0.58
C LEU A 8 -9.72 -0.56 2.05
N ALA A 9 -9.98 0.51 2.78
CA ALA A 9 -10.48 0.40 4.15
C ALA A 9 -11.89 -0.21 4.16
N GLN A 10 -12.63 -0.12 3.06
CA GLN A 10 -13.96 -0.69 2.91
C GLN A 10 -13.96 -2.01 2.14
N GLY A 11 -12.80 -2.48 1.70
CA GLY A 11 -12.64 -3.73 0.99
C GLY A 11 -12.18 -3.55 -0.44
N PHE A 12 -11.71 -4.65 -1.02
CA PHE A 12 -11.18 -4.64 -2.37
C PHE A 12 -12.32 -4.72 -3.40
N GLN A 13 -12.20 -3.91 -4.46
CA GLN A 13 -13.08 -3.97 -5.63
C GLN A 13 -12.22 -4.04 -6.89
N PRO A 14 -12.42 -5.05 -7.75
CA PRO A 14 -11.63 -5.18 -8.97
C PRO A 14 -11.98 -4.12 -10.01
N GLY A 15 -11.06 -3.89 -10.95
CA GLY A 15 -11.31 -3.01 -12.09
C GLY A 15 -11.24 -1.53 -11.81
N LYS A 16 -10.70 -1.14 -10.68
CA LYS A 16 -10.53 0.28 -10.36
C LYS A 16 -9.16 0.76 -10.84
N ARG A 17 -8.99 2.07 -10.96
CA ARG A 17 -7.74 2.67 -11.42
C ARG A 17 -6.86 3.17 -10.30
N CYS A 18 -7.44 3.49 -9.14
CA CYS A 18 -6.69 3.96 -7.98
C CYS A 18 -7.19 3.25 -6.73
N TYR A 19 -6.25 2.72 -5.98
CA TYR A 19 -6.51 2.05 -4.71
C TYR A 19 -5.79 2.83 -3.62
N TYR A 20 -6.52 3.22 -2.58
CA TYR A 20 -5.94 3.98 -1.48
C TYR A 20 -6.29 3.34 -0.14
N HIS A 21 -5.63 3.76 0.92
CA HIS A 21 -5.71 3.17 2.25
C HIS A 21 -5.22 1.72 2.27
N LEU A 22 -4.14 1.45 1.56
CA LEU A 22 -3.57 0.10 1.52
C LEU A 22 -3.20 -0.40 2.91
N GLU A 23 -2.75 0.49 3.79
CA GLU A 23 -2.38 0.12 5.16
C GLU A 23 -3.57 -0.43 5.96
N ALA A 24 -4.78 0.06 5.70
CA ALA A 24 -5.98 -0.48 6.33
C ALA A 24 -6.35 -1.85 5.77
N PHE A 25 -6.15 -2.05 4.47
CA PHE A 25 -6.43 -3.32 3.81
C PHE A 25 -5.51 -4.43 4.30
N THR A 26 -4.21 -4.16 4.41
CA THR A 26 -3.25 -5.17 4.86
C THR A 26 -3.45 -5.52 6.33
N ARG A 27 -4.02 -4.62 7.11
CA ARG A 27 -4.34 -4.91 8.50
C ARG A 27 -5.47 -5.94 8.61
N ALA A 28 -6.45 -5.85 7.72
CA ALA A 28 -7.60 -6.76 7.72
C ALA A 28 -7.37 -8.02 6.90
N GLU A 29 -6.52 -7.96 5.87
CA GLU A 29 -6.33 -9.04 4.91
C GLU A 29 -4.88 -9.51 4.93
N GLU A 30 -4.63 -10.67 5.55
CA GLU A 30 -3.28 -11.21 5.68
C GLU A 30 -2.72 -11.75 4.37
N SER A 31 -3.60 -12.14 3.44
CA SER A 31 -3.20 -12.75 2.18
C SER A 31 -3.04 -11.74 1.04
N ALA A 32 -3.01 -10.46 1.34
CA ALA A 32 -2.85 -9.43 0.31
C ALA A 32 -1.54 -9.64 -0.48
N ALA A 33 -1.64 -9.62 -1.79
CA ALA A 33 -0.51 -9.83 -2.68
C ALA A 33 -0.55 -8.84 -3.84
N PRO A 34 0.61 -8.52 -4.46
CA PRO A 34 0.61 -7.53 -5.55
C PRO A 34 -0.21 -7.94 -6.75
N GLU A 35 -0.37 -9.23 -7.00
CA GLU A 35 -1.15 -9.75 -8.13
C GLU A 35 -2.63 -9.41 -8.04
N LEU A 36 -3.11 -9.04 -6.86
CA LEU A 36 -4.50 -8.63 -6.66
C LEU A 36 -4.85 -7.38 -7.44
N PHE A 37 -3.87 -6.50 -7.65
CA PHE A 37 -4.10 -5.17 -8.24
C PHE A 37 -3.78 -5.16 -9.74
N PRO A 38 -4.54 -4.38 -10.54
CA PRO A 38 -4.20 -4.20 -11.95
C PRO A 38 -2.81 -3.58 -12.12
N GLU A 39 -2.10 -3.97 -13.17
CA GLU A 39 -0.73 -3.50 -13.40
C GLU A 39 -0.63 -2.00 -13.64
N ASP A 40 -1.68 -1.41 -14.20
CA ASP A 40 -1.71 0.03 -14.52
C ASP A 40 -2.39 0.86 -13.44
N ALA A 41 -2.73 0.26 -12.30
CA ALA A 41 -3.39 0.98 -11.22
C ALA A 41 -2.39 1.83 -10.42
N VAL A 42 -2.90 2.91 -9.85
CA VAL A 42 -2.18 3.73 -8.88
C VAL A 42 -2.52 3.22 -7.49
N ILE A 43 -1.51 2.94 -6.69
CA ILE A 43 -1.70 2.44 -5.34
C ILE A 43 -1.10 3.44 -4.37
N ILE A 44 -1.92 3.88 -3.42
CA ILE A 44 -1.55 4.88 -2.44
C ILE A 44 -1.59 4.25 -1.06
N SER A 45 -0.49 4.38 -0.32
CA SER A 45 -0.37 3.84 1.02
C SER A 45 0.39 4.79 1.92
N ARG A 46 0.03 4.78 3.19
CA ARG A 46 0.87 5.38 4.20
C ARG A 46 2.06 4.47 4.47
N GLU A 47 3.20 5.08 4.73
CA GLU A 47 4.37 4.34 5.15
C GLU A 47 4.21 3.93 6.62
N VAL A 48 4.39 2.63 6.89
CA VAL A 48 4.37 2.11 8.25
C VAL A 48 5.74 1.50 8.55
N GLY A 49 6.06 1.34 9.82
CA GLY A 49 7.34 0.76 10.21
C GLY A 49 8.39 1.78 10.59
N SER A 50 8.12 3.08 10.43
CA SER A 50 8.98 4.14 10.96
C SER A 50 8.50 4.52 12.36
N GLY A 51 9.42 4.91 13.24
CA GLY A 51 9.11 5.33 14.59
C GLY A 51 9.29 4.22 15.61
N VAL A 52 8.50 4.26 16.68
CA VAL A 52 8.66 3.35 17.81
C VAL A 52 8.29 1.92 17.41
N VAL A 53 9.12 0.96 17.81
CA VAL A 53 8.85 -0.46 17.58
C VAL A 53 7.64 -0.87 18.43
N PRO A 54 6.59 -1.45 17.83
CA PRO A 54 5.44 -1.89 18.60
C PRO A 54 5.80 -3.03 19.52
N MET A 55 5.24 -3.04 20.73
CA MET A 55 5.41 -4.14 21.66
C MET A 55 4.47 -5.30 21.36
N ASP A 56 3.34 -5.01 20.73
CA ASP A 56 2.35 -6.01 20.35
C ASP A 56 2.85 -6.84 19.18
N ALA A 57 2.85 -8.16 19.31
CA ALA A 57 3.30 -9.08 18.26
C ALA A 57 2.43 -9.00 17.01
N ALA A 58 1.12 -8.82 17.17
CA ALA A 58 0.21 -8.68 16.02
C ALA A 58 0.50 -7.41 15.22
N GLU A 59 0.82 -6.33 15.90
CA GLU A 59 1.16 -5.07 15.26
C GLU A 59 2.48 -5.18 14.49
N ARG A 60 3.48 -5.85 15.09
CA ARG A 60 4.75 -6.10 14.39
C ARG A 60 4.55 -6.96 13.16
N ALA A 61 3.74 -8.02 13.27
CA ALA A 61 3.46 -8.89 12.14
C ALA A 61 2.78 -8.14 11.00
N TRP A 62 1.82 -7.26 11.32
CA TRP A 62 1.19 -6.43 10.31
C TRP A 62 2.18 -5.50 9.62
N ARG A 63 3.06 -4.84 10.39
CA ARG A 63 4.07 -3.95 9.82
C ARG A 63 5.00 -4.68 8.87
N GLU A 64 5.39 -5.90 9.22
CA GLU A 64 6.24 -6.73 8.38
C GLU A 64 5.54 -7.13 7.08
N ARG A 65 4.28 -7.56 7.18
CA ARG A 65 3.48 -7.92 6.00
C ARG A 65 3.29 -6.72 5.08
N HIS A 66 2.94 -5.58 5.66
CA HIS A 66 2.70 -4.37 4.89
C HIS A 66 3.98 -3.89 4.20
N GLY A 67 5.10 -3.89 4.92
CA GLY A 67 6.39 -3.53 4.35
C GLY A 67 6.80 -4.45 3.21
N ALA A 68 6.59 -5.76 3.37
CA ALA A 68 6.90 -6.73 2.32
C ALA A 68 6.04 -6.49 1.08
N LEU A 69 4.75 -6.22 1.26
CA LEU A 69 3.85 -5.93 0.15
C LEU A 69 4.27 -4.65 -0.58
N LEU A 70 4.63 -3.59 0.15
CA LEU A 70 5.12 -2.36 -0.47
C LEU A 70 6.38 -2.59 -1.29
N GLN A 71 7.30 -3.43 -0.81
CA GLN A 71 8.51 -3.77 -1.57
C GLN A 71 8.16 -4.52 -2.85
N GLN A 72 7.23 -5.47 -2.79
CA GLN A 72 6.79 -6.22 -3.96
C GLN A 72 6.11 -5.31 -4.98
N LEU A 73 5.24 -4.42 -4.52
CA LEU A 73 4.58 -3.45 -5.39
C LEU A 73 5.59 -2.49 -6.02
N SER A 74 6.60 -2.08 -5.27
CA SER A 74 7.64 -1.19 -5.79
C SER A 74 8.47 -1.86 -6.90
N ARG A 75 8.79 -3.14 -6.75
CA ARG A 75 9.53 -3.88 -7.79
C ARG A 75 8.72 -4.00 -9.07
N ARG A 76 7.43 -4.14 -8.95
CA ARG A 76 6.49 -4.31 -10.06
C ARG A 76 6.17 -2.99 -10.76
N SER A 77 6.29 -1.87 -10.06
CA SER A 77 5.87 -0.56 -10.53
C SER A 77 6.96 0.08 -11.39
N GLU A 78 6.55 0.80 -12.43
CA GLU A 78 7.45 1.60 -13.25
C GLU A 78 7.88 2.88 -12.52
N THR A 79 6.99 3.42 -11.70
CA THR A 79 7.22 4.67 -10.98
C THR A 79 6.89 4.46 -9.50
N VAL A 80 7.78 4.89 -8.64
CA VAL A 80 7.57 4.86 -7.18
C VAL A 80 7.91 6.23 -6.64
N ILE A 81 6.96 6.83 -5.92
CA ILE A 81 7.11 8.17 -5.36
C ILE A 81 6.82 8.11 -3.86
N ARG A 82 7.73 8.65 -3.08
CA ARG A 82 7.55 8.83 -1.64
C ARG A 82 7.27 10.29 -1.37
N ILE A 83 6.26 10.56 -0.56
CA ILE A 83 5.95 11.93 -0.12
C ILE A 83 6.50 12.09 1.30
N PHE A 84 7.41 13.04 1.47
CA PHE A 84 8.00 13.32 2.77
C PHE A 84 7.95 14.84 3.00
N CYS A 85 7.33 15.25 4.09
CA CYS A 85 7.14 16.67 4.42
C CYS A 85 6.49 17.45 3.28
N GLY A 86 5.53 16.84 2.61
CA GLY A 86 4.83 17.45 1.48
C GLY A 86 5.60 17.52 0.18
N LEU A 87 6.82 16.97 0.14
CA LEU A 87 7.68 17.02 -1.05
C LEU A 87 7.80 15.61 -1.66
N PRO A 88 7.60 15.48 -2.98
CA PRO A 88 7.75 14.19 -3.63
C PRO A 88 9.21 13.82 -3.82
N GLN A 89 9.50 12.54 -3.61
CA GLN A 89 10.80 11.95 -3.90
C GLN A 89 10.58 10.79 -4.87
N HIS A 90 11.16 10.87 -6.05
CA HIS A 90 11.06 9.80 -7.03
C HIS A 90 12.09 8.73 -6.71
N LEU A 91 11.62 7.57 -6.24
CA LEU A 91 12.46 6.43 -5.95
C LEU A 91 12.69 5.57 -7.19
N LYS A 92 11.76 5.63 -8.14
CA LYS A 92 11.86 5.10 -9.49
C LYS A 92 11.33 6.14 -10.46
N PRO A 93 11.75 6.11 -11.71
CA PRO A 93 11.34 7.08 -12.72
C PRO A 93 9.86 7.30 -12.85
#